data_e892824c54d19e96a3ba4335eddb9e69
#
_entry.id   e892824c54d19e96a3ba4335eddb9e69
#
_cell.length_a   1.000
_cell.length_b   1.000
_cell.length_c   1.000
_cell.angle_alpha   90.00
_cell.angle_beta   90.00
_cell.angle_gamma   90.00
#
_symmetry.space_group_name_H-M   'P 1'
#
loop_
_entity.id
_entity.type
_entity.pdbx_description
1 polymer ?
#
loop_
_entity_poly.entity_id
_entity_poly.type
_entity_poly.pdbx_seq_one_letter_code
_entity_poly.pdbx_strand_id
1 'polypeptide(L)'
;MPKLSHMVQPKGVKEKKLKVIDGYTIKYHANGATVWSKGKMVDDQPEGYWEWYRIDGTIKRSGYFEKGEPVGEWVTYDDKGRKYKTTSRGKK
;
A
#
# COMPACT_ATOMS: atom_id res chain seq x y z
N MET A 1 6.95 22.78 23.81
CA MET A 1 6.92 22.15 23.50
C MET A 1 6.40 21.70 22.95
N PRO A 2 6.29 21.87 22.72
CA PRO A 2 5.83 21.30 22.40
C PRO A 2 5.89 20.53 21.81
N LYS A 3 6.06 20.16 21.56
CA LYS A 3 6.12 19.37 21.03
C LYS A 3 5.91 18.37 21.29
N LEU A 4 5.81 18.09 21.79
CA LEU A 4 5.68 17.14 22.28
C LEU A 4 4.69 16.45 22.12
N SER A 5 4.16 16.84 22.32
CA SER A 5 3.03 16.25 22.36
C SER A 5 2.75 15.53 21.25
N HIS A 6 2.97 15.92 20.28
CA HIS A 6 2.66 15.30 19.19
C HIS A 6 3.28 14.06 19.04
N MET A 7 4.26 13.88 19.69
CA MET A 7 4.85 12.73 19.53
C MET A 7 4.35 11.78 20.36
N VAL A 8 3.53 12.09 21.16
CA VAL A 8 3.04 11.14 22.03
C VAL A 8 1.93 10.45 21.40
N GLN A 9 2.04 9.17 21.19
CA GLN A 9 1.00 8.42 20.71
C GLN A 9 0.36 7.73 21.80
N PRO A 10 -0.95 7.54 21.76
CA PRO A 10 -1.61 6.81 22.80
C PRO A 10 -1.06 5.43 22.83
N LYS A 11 -0.89 4.91 24.02
CA LYS A 11 -0.40 3.64 24.14
C LYS A 11 -1.37 2.69 23.61
N GLY A 12 -0.98 1.70 22.97
CA GLY A 12 -1.89 0.73 22.45
C GLY A 12 -2.34 1.00 21.05
N VAL A 13 -2.09 2.18 20.56
CA VAL A 13 -2.44 2.44 19.20
C VAL A 13 -1.31 1.97 18.37
N LYS A 14 -1.61 1.12 17.39
CA LYS A 14 -0.62 0.65 16.54
C LYS A 14 -0.66 1.39 15.29
N GLU A 15 0.37 2.08 14.98
CA GLU A 15 0.42 2.75 13.74
C GLU A 15 1.16 1.90 12.79
N LYS A 16 0.70 1.82 11.56
CA LYS A 16 1.40 1.05 10.57
C LYS A 16 2.65 1.79 10.22
N LYS A 17 3.73 1.11 10.10
CA LYS A 17 4.96 1.73 9.75
C LYS A 17 4.93 2.13 8.30
N LEU A 18 5.69 3.17 7.98
CA LEU A 18 5.69 3.73 6.67
C LEU A 18 7.11 4.12 6.32
N LYS A 19 7.54 3.85 5.12
CA LYS A 19 8.83 4.28 4.65
C LYS A 19 8.70 4.80 3.25
N VAL A 20 9.57 5.73 2.88
CA VAL A 20 9.61 6.20 1.50
C VAL A 20 11.01 5.93 1.00
N ILE A 21 11.11 5.10 -0.05
CA ILE A 21 12.39 4.73 -0.62
C ILE A 21 12.32 4.94 -2.10
N ASP A 22 13.21 5.77 -2.64
CA ASP A 22 13.26 6.05 -4.07
C ASP A 22 11.90 6.51 -4.60
N GLY A 23 11.19 7.30 -3.81
CA GLY A 23 9.90 7.81 -4.25
C GLY A 23 8.74 6.86 -4.04
N TYR A 24 9.01 5.64 -3.60
CA TYR A 24 7.96 4.69 -3.33
C TYR A 24 7.58 4.74 -1.86
N THR A 25 6.29 4.73 -1.61
CA THR A 25 5.80 4.69 -0.24
C THR A 25 5.50 3.24 0.10
N ILE A 26 6.10 2.75 1.15
CA ILE A 26 5.96 1.38 1.56
C ILE A 26 5.30 1.37 2.92
N LYS A 27 4.16 0.71 3.03
CA LYS A 27 3.47 0.60 4.29
C LYS A 27 3.54 -0.83 4.75
N TYR A 28 3.60 -1.01 6.05
CA TYR A 28 3.76 -2.33 6.63
C TYR A 28 2.50 -2.76 7.34
N HIS A 29 2.33 -4.06 7.47
CA HIS A 29 1.24 -4.59 8.28
C HIS A 29 1.47 -4.19 9.74
N ALA A 30 0.48 -4.38 10.55
CA ALA A 30 0.58 -4.00 11.94
C ALA A 30 1.74 -4.66 12.68
N ASN A 31 2.23 -5.79 12.16
CA ASN A 31 3.36 -6.44 12.79
C ASN A 31 4.66 -5.66 12.58
N GLY A 32 4.64 -4.66 11.71
CA GLY A 32 5.82 -3.83 11.49
C GLY A 32 6.93 -4.53 10.75
N ALA A 33 6.69 -5.73 10.25
CA ALA A 33 7.74 -6.52 9.62
C ALA A 33 7.47 -6.83 8.16
N THR A 34 6.22 -7.13 7.80
CA THR A 34 5.94 -7.47 6.43
C THR A 34 5.23 -6.34 5.73
N VAL A 35 5.53 -6.17 4.47
CA VAL A 35 4.98 -5.06 3.68
C VAL A 35 3.51 -5.31 3.40
N TRP A 36 2.72 -4.28 3.55
CA TRP A 36 1.31 -4.32 3.23
C TRP A 36 1.06 -3.73 1.85
N SER A 37 1.66 -2.59 1.55
CA SER A 37 1.45 -1.98 0.24
C SER A 37 2.69 -1.24 -0.20
N LYS A 38 2.83 -1.08 -1.50
CA LYS A 38 3.97 -0.39 -2.07
C LYS A 38 3.57 0.28 -3.35
N GLY A 39 3.92 1.55 -3.50
CA GLY A 39 3.62 2.29 -4.71
C GLY A 39 4.05 3.74 -4.55
N LYS A 40 3.84 4.53 -5.59
CA LYS A 40 4.22 5.92 -5.56
C LYS A 40 3.06 6.79 -5.16
N MET A 41 3.36 7.87 -4.44
CA MET A 41 2.38 8.87 -4.10
C MET A 41 2.80 10.15 -4.77
N VAL A 42 1.86 10.86 -5.37
CA VAL A 42 2.11 12.14 -5.98
C VAL A 42 1.02 13.06 -5.49
N ASP A 43 1.38 14.16 -4.85
CA ASP A 43 0.40 15.12 -4.31
C ASP A 43 -0.61 14.40 -3.43
N ASP A 44 -0.11 13.51 -2.58
CA ASP A 44 -0.93 12.77 -1.63
C ASP A 44 -1.92 11.82 -2.29
N GLN A 45 -1.71 11.46 -3.52
CA GLN A 45 -2.57 10.51 -4.20
C GLN A 45 -1.72 9.38 -4.75
N PRO A 46 -2.24 8.16 -4.74
CA PRO A 46 -1.48 7.07 -5.34
C PRO A 46 -1.41 7.25 -6.85
N GLU A 47 -0.28 6.90 -7.40
CA GLU A 47 -0.05 7.10 -8.81
C GLU A 47 0.76 5.93 -9.35
N GLY A 48 0.41 5.40 -10.50
CA GLY A 48 1.16 4.35 -11.14
C GLY A 48 0.87 2.99 -10.54
N TYR A 49 1.83 2.13 -10.65
CA TYR A 49 1.65 0.73 -10.26
C TYR A 49 1.75 0.55 -8.75
N TRP A 50 0.82 -0.21 -8.21
CA TRP A 50 0.77 -0.49 -6.78
C TRP A 50 0.61 -1.97 -6.54
N GLU A 51 1.16 -2.44 -5.42
CA GLU A 51 1.03 -3.82 -5.00
C GLU A 51 0.61 -3.87 -3.54
N TRP A 52 -0.20 -4.86 -3.22
CA TRP A 52 -0.61 -5.11 -1.84
C TRP A 52 -0.26 -6.55 -1.51
N TYR A 53 0.16 -6.77 -0.28
CA TYR A 53 0.66 -8.08 0.14
C TYR A 53 -0.06 -8.58 1.36
N ARG A 54 -0.09 -9.90 1.50
CA ARG A 54 -0.64 -10.51 2.69
C ARG A 54 0.43 -10.47 3.77
N ILE A 55 0.01 -10.74 5.00
CA ILE A 55 0.93 -10.66 6.11
C ILE A 55 2.06 -11.67 5.98
N ASP A 56 1.85 -12.76 5.25
CA ASP A 56 2.91 -13.74 5.06
C ASP A 56 3.85 -13.35 3.92
N GLY A 57 3.63 -12.21 3.29
CA GLY A 57 4.53 -11.73 2.26
C GLY A 57 4.13 -12.07 0.85
N THR A 58 3.08 -12.88 0.65
CA THR A 58 2.68 -13.18 -0.71
C THR A 58 1.85 -12.05 -1.27
N ILE A 59 1.95 -11.84 -2.56
CA ILE A 59 1.23 -10.74 -3.17
C ILE A 59 -0.26 -11.07 -3.18
N LYS A 60 -1.06 -10.07 -2.85
CA LYS A 60 -2.49 -10.22 -2.78
C LYS A 60 -3.17 -9.58 -3.96
N ARG A 61 -2.70 -8.43 -4.37
CA ARG A 61 -3.36 -7.65 -5.41
C ARG A 61 -2.38 -6.70 -6.05
N SER A 62 -2.59 -6.35 -7.29
CA SER A 62 -1.81 -5.31 -7.93
C SER A 62 -2.73 -4.50 -8.82
N GLY A 63 -2.35 -3.28 -9.09
CA GLY A 63 -3.17 -2.44 -9.95
C GLY A 63 -2.47 -1.13 -10.22
N TYR A 64 -3.18 -0.27 -10.93
CA TYR A 64 -2.64 1.02 -11.32
C TYR A 64 -3.56 2.12 -10.88
N PHE A 65 -2.99 3.26 -10.57
CA PHE A 65 -3.76 4.45 -10.24
C PHE A 65 -3.34 5.59 -11.14
N GLU A 66 -4.29 6.47 -11.38
CA GLU A 66 -4.00 7.70 -12.09
C GLU A 66 -4.67 8.78 -11.28
N LYS A 67 -3.90 9.66 -10.68
CA LYS A 67 -4.41 10.74 -9.85
C LYS A 67 -5.38 10.24 -8.80
N GLY A 68 -5.02 9.16 -8.18
CA GLY A 68 -5.80 8.62 -7.07
C GLY A 68 -6.93 7.70 -7.48
N GLU A 69 -7.18 7.54 -8.76
CA GLU A 69 -8.26 6.69 -9.21
C GLU A 69 -7.76 5.40 -9.79
N PRO A 70 -8.40 4.28 -9.52
CA PRO A 70 -7.93 3.02 -10.09
C PRO A 70 -8.20 2.98 -11.58
N VAL A 71 -7.19 2.59 -12.34
CA VAL A 71 -7.30 2.50 -13.79
C VAL A 71 -6.56 1.25 -14.26
N GLY A 72 -6.84 0.86 -15.46
CA GLY A 72 -6.10 -0.23 -16.08
C GLY A 72 -6.46 -1.59 -15.51
N GLU A 73 -5.51 -2.49 -15.58
CA GLU A 73 -5.77 -3.85 -15.21
C GLU A 73 -5.42 -4.08 -13.76
N TRP A 74 -6.35 -4.63 -13.03
CA TRP A 74 -6.15 -4.95 -11.62
C TRP A 74 -6.20 -6.46 -11.47
N VAL A 75 -5.25 -7.00 -10.74
CA VAL A 75 -5.11 -8.44 -10.60
C VAL A 75 -5.24 -8.81 -9.14
N THR A 76 -6.00 -9.87 -8.88
CA THR A 76 -6.07 -10.45 -7.55
C THR A 76 -5.32 -11.78 -7.62
N TYR A 77 -4.54 -12.08 -6.59
CA TYR A 77 -3.71 -13.26 -6.58
C TYR A 77 -4.20 -14.23 -5.51
N ASP A 78 -3.98 -15.50 -5.73
CA ASP A 78 -4.38 -16.50 -4.75
C ASP A 78 -3.32 -16.59 -3.64
N ASP A 79 -3.50 -17.49 -2.71
CA ASP A 79 -2.62 -17.56 -1.57
C ASP A 79 -1.24 -18.09 -1.91
N LYS A 80 -1.01 -18.50 -3.14
CA LYS A 80 0.30 -18.92 -3.57
C LYS A 80 0.94 -17.89 -4.49
N GLY A 81 0.30 -16.72 -4.62
CA GLY A 81 0.86 -15.67 -5.44
C GLY A 81 0.59 -15.84 -6.92
N ARG A 82 -0.35 -16.70 -7.30
CA ARG A 82 -0.67 -16.88 -8.71
C ARG A 82 -1.87 -16.04 -9.06
N LYS A 83 -1.95 -15.61 -10.31
CA LYS A 83 -3.07 -14.79 -10.73
C LYS A 83 -4.36 -15.56 -10.60
N TYR A 84 -5.33 -14.95 -9.95
CA TYR A 84 -6.59 -15.57 -9.70
C TYR A 84 -7.69 -14.88 -10.49
N LYS A 85 -7.66 -13.56 -10.59
CA LYS A 85 -8.72 -12.82 -11.22
C LYS A 85 -8.17 -11.52 -11.74
N THR A 86 -8.63 -11.09 -12.89
CA THR A 86 -8.21 -9.83 -13.47
C THR A 86 -9.44 -8.98 -13.73
N THR A 87 -9.37 -7.71 -13.39
CA THR A 87 -10.48 -6.79 -13.58
C THR A 87 -9.96 -5.54 -14.26
N SER A 88 -10.71 -5.01 -15.21
CA SER A 88 -10.34 -3.76 -15.84
C SER A 88 -11.04 -2.64 -15.11
N ARG A 89 -10.31 -1.56 -14.85
CA ARG A 89 -10.87 -0.46 -14.14
C ARG A 89 -10.70 0.84 -14.86
N GLY A 90 -11.51 1.76 -14.51
CA GLY A 90 -11.31 3.09 -14.85
C GLY A 90 -11.59 3.43 -16.22
N LYS A 91 -10.99 4.42 -16.66
CA LYS A 91 -11.26 4.96 -17.76
C LYS A 91 -10.77 4.37 -18.87
N LYS A 92 -11.16 4.41 -19.66
CA LYS A 92 -10.78 3.95 -20.71
C LYS A 92 -10.85 3.68 -21.19
#